data_6ab1e2eca61b8fe62fb1668ced8afa16
#
_entry.id   6ab1e2eca61b8fe62fb1668ced8afa16
#
_cell.length_a   1.000
_cell.length_b   1.000
_cell.length_c   1.000
_cell.angle_alpha   90.00
_cell.angle_beta   90.00
_cell.angle_gamma   90.00
#
_symmetry.space_group_name_H-M   'P 1'
#
loop_
_entity.id
_entity.type
_entity.pdbx_description
1 polymer ?
#
loop_
_entity_poly.entity_id
_entity_poly.type
_entity_poly.pdbx_seq_one_letter_code
_entity_poly.pdbx_strand_id
1 'polypeptide(L)'
;MHEGIGLWPVRASVRPDPDYITLVEAQDLQGFKITEISESGSVPTLGVVNETEKNVLLFDGEELKGAKQNRILNTSILVAAGTRLEVPVSCTESGRWSHVSPDFKTSGSFAYAELRKVKARAVQSSLREERTHRSDQGEVWDEIERLHCMADTDGSSRTRAMNDAYRERERELEDFSRGMECGEGQCGLLVVVGDRVEGVDILSRPEAYAKFHRRLVESHAMDFLVRKGGKKKVGKVDPSAPARFLAEAAKATEEVHEAPGMGTDHRLRFRWGYGSALRVGETIVHLALFGGKFIGECNHPSEPRIRRRHHRRGH
;
A
#
# COMPACT_ATOMS: atom_id res chain seq x y z
N MET A 1 -3.93 -17.25 17.20
CA MET A 1 -2.75 -16.36 17.03
C MET A 1 -1.61 -17.21 16.50
N HIS A 2 -0.98 -16.77 15.43
CA HIS A 2 0.24 -17.44 14.95
C HIS A 2 1.41 -17.02 15.84
N GLU A 3 2.32 -17.96 16.15
CA GLU A 3 3.49 -17.67 16.98
C GLU A 3 4.37 -16.61 16.30
N GLY A 4 4.62 -15.51 17.01
CA GLY A 4 5.48 -14.41 16.55
C GLY A 4 4.79 -13.24 15.85
N ILE A 5 3.49 -13.31 15.54
CA ILE A 5 2.72 -12.18 15.02
C ILE A 5 1.44 -11.96 15.83
N GLY A 6 1.14 -10.72 16.13
CA GLY A 6 -0.08 -10.30 16.82
C GLY A 6 -0.81 -9.23 16.03
N LEU A 7 -2.13 -9.31 16.02
CA LEU A 7 -3.04 -8.36 15.39
C LEU A 7 -3.92 -7.72 16.47
N TRP A 8 -3.93 -6.40 16.51
CA TRP A 8 -4.75 -5.61 17.43
C TRP A 8 -5.83 -4.88 16.64
N PRO A 9 -7.10 -5.21 16.90
CA PRO A 9 -8.21 -4.43 16.34
C PRO A 9 -8.19 -3.02 16.91
N VAL A 10 -8.31 -2.01 16.04
CA VAL A 10 -8.43 -0.62 16.46
C VAL A 10 -9.88 -0.20 16.37
N ARG A 11 -10.38 0.39 17.47
CA ARG A 11 -11.66 1.08 17.55
C ARG A 11 -11.36 2.50 18.00
N ALA A 12 -11.94 3.48 17.33
CA ALA A 12 -11.75 4.88 17.65
C ALA A 12 -13.09 5.61 17.54
N SER A 13 -13.20 6.73 18.22
CA SER A 13 -14.29 7.66 17.95
C SER A 13 -14.01 8.33 16.61
N VAL A 14 -14.68 7.86 15.58
CA VAL A 14 -14.51 8.35 14.22
C VAL A 14 -15.61 9.35 13.87
N ARG A 15 -15.28 10.31 12.99
CA ARG A 15 -16.26 11.23 12.43
C ARG A 15 -16.79 10.65 11.12
N PRO A 16 -18.10 10.65 10.87
CA PRO A 16 -18.66 10.06 9.65
C PRO A 16 -18.40 10.88 8.40
N ASP A 17 -18.08 12.17 8.51
CA ASP A 17 -17.83 13.07 7.38
C ASP A 17 -16.34 13.08 6.98
N PRO A 18 -16.04 13.17 5.69
CA PRO A 18 -16.97 13.09 4.57
C PRO A 18 -17.53 11.68 4.37
N ASP A 19 -18.75 11.57 3.83
CA ASP A 19 -19.28 10.28 3.35
C ASP A 19 -18.54 9.83 2.10
N TYR A 20 -18.21 8.54 2.03
CA TYR A 20 -17.55 7.93 0.88
C TYR A 20 -17.81 6.43 0.82
N ILE A 21 -17.66 5.88 -0.38
CA ILE A 21 -17.61 4.46 -0.65
C ILE A 21 -16.17 4.03 -1.02
N THR A 22 -15.92 2.74 -0.98
CA THR A 22 -14.63 2.15 -1.39
C THR A 22 -14.57 1.93 -2.90
N LEU A 23 -13.37 1.73 -3.44
CA LEU A 23 -13.18 1.38 -4.85
C LEU A 23 -13.97 0.12 -5.24
N VAL A 24 -14.02 -0.89 -4.37
CA VAL A 24 -14.79 -2.13 -4.63
C VAL A 24 -16.26 -1.83 -4.89
N GLU A 25 -16.85 -0.95 -4.09
CA GLU A 25 -18.25 -0.55 -4.24
C GLU A 25 -18.45 0.35 -5.48
N ALA A 26 -17.50 1.23 -5.75
CA ALA A 26 -17.58 2.17 -6.87
C ALA A 26 -17.50 1.48 -8.24
N GLN A 27 -16.75 0.39 -8.36
CA GLN A 27 -16.60 -0.36 -9.62
C GLN A 27 -17.92 -0.99 -10.14
N ASP A 28 -18.88 -1.20 -9.24
CA ASP A 28 -20.20 -1.73 -9.57
C ASP A 28 -21.18 -0.62 -9.97
N LEU A 29 -20.76 0.65 -9.87
CA LEU A 29 -21.58 1.80 -10.21
C LEU A 29 -21.31 2.26 -11.65
N GLN A 30 -22.40 2.57 -12.38
CA GLN A 30 -22.28 3.27 -13.64
C GLN A 30 -21.69 4.67 -13.43
N GLY A 31 -20.71 5.06 -14.27
CA GLY A 31 -20.07 6.38 -14.18
C GLY A 31 -18.77 6.40 -13.39
N PHE A 32 -18.34 5.28 -12.79
CA PHE A 32 -17.00 5.18 -12.20
C PHE A 32 -16.07 4.30 -13.03
N LYS A 33 -14.87 4.79 -13.35
CA LYS A 33 -13.83 4.01 -14.03
C LYS A 33 -12.42 4.55 -13.80
N ILE A 34 -11.46 3.66 -13.91
CA ILE A 34 -10.02 3.96 -13.90
C ILE A 34 -9.42 3.48 -15.22
N THR A 35 -8.69 4.34 -15.92
CA THR A 35 -8.14 4.06 -17.26
C THR A 35 -6.71 4.56 -17.39
N GLU A 36 -6.01 4.10 -18.43
CA GLU A 36 -4.80 4.79 -18.88
C GLU A 36 -5.16 6.22 -19.31
N ILE A 37 -4.23 7.18 -19.12
CA ILE A 37 -4.44 8.58 -19.52
C ILE A 37 -4.22 8.81 -21.03
N SER A 38 -3.59 7.87 -21.72
CA SER A 38 -3.37 7.92 -23.17
C SER A 38 -3.25 6.51 -23.75
N GLU A 39 -3.36 6.36 -25.07
CA GLU A 39 -3.17 5.07 -25.76
C GLU A 39 -1.75 4.50 -25.58
N SER A 40 -0.74 5.37 -25.49
CA SER A 40 0.64 4.95 -25.19
C SER A 40 0.79 4.46 -23.72
N GLY A 41 -0.11 4.86 -22.84
CA GLY A 41 -0.06 4.64 -21.39
C GLY A 41 0.90 5.60 -20.70
N SER A 42 0.78 5.71 -19.40
CA SER A 42 1.74 6.42 -18.54
C SER A 42 2.10 5.52 -17.37
N VAL A 43 3.39 5.35 -17.11
CA VAL A 43 3.82 4.48 -16.00
C VAL A 43 3.39 5.03 -14.63
N PRO A 44 3.60 6.34 -14.33
CA PRO A 44 3.38 6.83 -12.98
C PRO A 44 1.95 7.32 -12.69
N THR A 45 1.03 7.28 -13.68
CA THR A 45 -0.25 7.98 -13.53
C THR A 45 -1.38 7.26 -14.26
N LEU A 46 -2.55 7.20 -13.64
CA LEU A 46 -3.81 6.74 -14.23
C LEU A 46 -4.87 7.83 -14.16
N GLY A 47 -5.83 7.80 -15.08
CA GLY A 47 -7.00 8.66 -15.07
C GLY A 47 -8.14 8.02 -14.29
N VAL A 48 -8.78 8.78 -13.39
CA VAL A 48 -9.99 8.39 -12.69
C VAL A 48 -11.15 9.29 -13.12
N VAL A 49 -12.24 8.67 -13.48
CA VAL A 49 -13.52 9.33 -13.79
C VAL A 49 -14.52 8.88 -12.74
N ASN A 50 -15.04 9.82 -11.97
CA ASN A 50 -16.10 9.59 -10.99
C ASN A 50 -17.30 10.50 -11.34
N GLU A 51 -18.18 10.02 -12.17
CA GLU A 51 -19.45 10.70 -12.54
C GLU A 51 -20.61 10.28 -11.62
N THR A 52 -20.32 9.57 -10.54
CA THR A 52 -21.31 9.19 -9.52
C THR A 52 -21.56 10.33 -8.54
N GLU A 53 -22.63 10.24 -7.75
CA GLU A 53 -22.98 11.19 -6.69
C GLU A 53 -22.23 10.92 -5.38
N LYS A 54 -21.30 9.95 -5.36
CA LYS A 54 -20.58 9.53 -4.15
C LYS A 54 -19.10 9.83 -4.25
N ASN A 55 -18.51 10.26 -3.12
CA ASN A 55 -17.05 10.28 -3.02
C ASN A 55 -16.51 8.85 -2.97
N VAL A 56 -15.36 8.61 -3.57
CA VAL A 56 -14.75 7.28 -3.64
C VAL A 56 -13.36 7.30 -3.02
N LEU A 57 -13.14 6.46 -2.02
CA LEU A 57 -11.82 6.25 -1.42
C LEU A 57 -11.04 5.22 -2.24
N LEU A 58 -9.92 5.68 -2.80
CA LEU A 58 -8.85 4.84 -3.33
C LEU A 58 -7.81 4.66 -2.22
N PHE A 59 -7.53 3.42 -1.83
CA PHE A 59 -6.71 3.13 -0.66
C PHE A 59 -5.23 2.92 -1.03
N ASP A 60 -4.31 3.46 -0.23
CA ASP A 60 -2.86 3.30 -0.38
C ASP A 60 -2.42 1.83 -0.49
N GLY A 61 -1.75 1.49 -1.58
CA GLY A 61 -1.28 0.13 -1.84
C GLY A 61 -2.35 -0.82 -2.40
N GLU A 62 -3.58 -0.39 -2.65
CA GLU A 62 -4.57 -1.21 -3.34
C GLU A 62 -4.10 -1.51 -4.77
N GLU A 63 -4.12 -2.79 -5.16
CA GLU A 63 -3.69 -3.20 -6.48
C GLU A 63 -4.82 -3.11 -7.49
N LEU A 64 -4.51 -2.48 -8.60
CA LEU A 64 -5.36 -2.31 -9.77
C LEU A 64 -4.88 -3.24 -10.88
N LYS A 65 -5.74 -4.15 -11.31
CA LYS A 65 -5.47 -5.10 -12.39
C LYS A 65 -6.16 -4.66 -13.66
N GLY A 66 -5.43 -4.67 -14.77
CA GLY A 66 -6.01 -4.37 -16.07
C GLY A 66 -5.04 -3.69 -17.03
N ALA A 67 -5.60 -3.14 -18.09
CA ALA A 67 -4.90 -2.40 -19.14
C ALA A 67 -3.54 -3.01 -19.52
N LYS A 68 -2.47 -2.21 -19.54
CA LYS A 68 -1.14 -2.66 -19.99
C LYS A 68 -0.33 -3.38 -18.93
N GLN A 69 -0.47 -3.00 -17.67
CA GLN A 69 0.21 -3.60 -16.50
C GLN A 69 -0.61 -3.38 -15.24
N ASN A 70 -0.46 -4.26 -14.26
CA ASN A 70 -1.02 -4.03 -12.94
C ASN A 70 -0.32 -2.86 -12.24
N ARG A 71 -1.08 -2.14 -11.41
CA ARG A 71 -0.63 -0.94 -10.69
C ARG A 71 -0.98 -1.05 -9.20
N ILE A 72 -0.25 -0.34 -8.36
CA ILE A 72 -0.64 -0.03 -6.99
C ILE A 72 -0.78 1.48 -6.80
N LEU A 73 -1.74 1.89 -5.99
CA LEU A 73 -1.93 3.29 -5.60
C LEU A 73 -0.79 3.73 -4.69
N ASN A 74 -0.20 4.90 -4.96
CA ASN A 74 0.96 5.41 -4.23
C ASN A 74 0.59 6.08 -2.90
N THR A 75 -0.63 6.56 -2.77
CA THR A 75 -1.19 7.17 -1.57
C THR A 75 -2.69 6.97 -1.53
N SER A 76 -3.33 7.22 -0.39
CA SER A 76 -4.80 7.23 -0.32
C SER A 76 -5.34 8.53 -0.90
N ILE A 77 -6.42 8.42 -1.68
CA ILE A 77 -7.01 9.53 -2.43
C ILE A 77 -8.52 9.47 -2.25
N LEU A 78 -9.12 10.56 -1.82
CA LEU A 78 -10.57 10.71 -1.83
C LEU A 78 -10.98 11.45 -3.11
N VAL A 79 -11.61 10.73 -4.03
CA VAL A 79 -12.10 11.25 -5.30
C VAL A 79 -13.49 11.83 -5.08
N ALA A 80 -13.68 13.13 -5.30
CA ALA A 80 -14.99 13.76 -5.14
C ALA A 80 -16.00 13.25 -6.16
N ALA A 81 -17.27 13.29 -5.78
CA ALA A 81 -18.39 13.08 -6.69
C ALA A 81 -18.33 14.02 -7.89
N GLY A 82 -18.68 13.57 -9.08
CA GLY A 82 -18.74 14.36 -10.30
C GLY A 82 -17.37 14.88 -10.80
N THR A 83 -16.24 14.27 -10.39
CA THR A 83 -14.90 14.76 -10.76
C THR A 83 -14.09 13.79 -11.61
N ARG A 84 -13.09 14.35 -12.27
CA ARG A 84 -12.06 13.60 -13.00
C ARG A 84 -10.69 14.07 -12.53
N LEU A 85 -9.79 13.15 -12.27
CA LEU A 85 -8.43 13.48 -11.83
C LEU A 85 -7.42 12.42 -12.24
N GLU A 86 -6.16 12.76 -12.17
CA GLU A 86 -5.04 11.84 -12.32
C GLU A 86 -4.58 11.34 -10.96
N VAL A 87 -4.29 10.04 -10.87
CA VAL A 87 -3.85 9.39 -9.64
C VAL A 87 -2.45 8.79 -9.79
N PRO A 88 -1.56 9.02 -8.83
CA PRO A 88 -0.21 8.50 -8.84
C PRO A 88 -0.19 7.00 -8.51
N VAL A 89 0.48 6.23 -9.35
CA VAL A 89 0.58 4.77 -9.24
C VAL A 89 2.00 4.27 -9.50
N SER A 90 2.25 3.02 -9.13
CA SER A 90 3.47 2.28 -9.48
C SER A 90 3.12 0.93 -10.10
N CYS A 91 3.95 0.48 -11.05
CA CYS A 91 3.77 -0.82 -11.69
C CYS A 91 4.14 -1.96 -10.75
N THR A 92 3.30 -3.01 -10.72
CA THR A 92 3.55 -4.24 -9.94
C THR A 92 3.84 -5.46 -10.81
N GLU A 93 4.01 -5.26 -12.11
CA GLU A 93 4.23 -6.32 -13.10
C GLU A 93 5.27 -5.85 -14.12
N SER A 94 6.50 -6.39 -14.07
CA SER A 94 7.60 -5.93 -14.94
C SER A 94 7.61 -6.57 -16.32
N GLY A 95 7.01 -7.74 -16.48
CA GLY A 95 7.11 -8.58 -17.69
C GLY A 95 6.00 -8.39 -18.73
N ARG A 96 5.01 -7.55 -18.49
CA ARG A 96 3.89 -7.31 -19.42
C ARG A 96 3.76 -5.84 -19.79
N TRP A 97 3.60 -5.59 -21.08
CA TRP A 97 3.22 -4.28 -21.61
C TRP A 97 2.24 -4.49 -22.77
N SER A 98 1.12 -5.15 -22.47
CA SER A 98 0.07 -5.45 -23.44
C SER A 98 -1.31 -5.32 -22.80
N HIS A 99 -2.26 -4.77 -23.55
CA HIS A 99 -3.64 -4.61 -23.09
C HIS A 99 -4.33 -5.94 -22.83
N VAL A 100 -4.96 -6.07 -21.65
CA VAL A 100 -5.83 -7.19 -21.29
C VAL A 100 -7.28 -6.75 -21.03
N SER A 101 -7.50 -5.45 -20.79
CA SER A 101 -8.81 -4.85 -20.56
C SER A 101 -8.78 -3.35 -20.88
N PRO A 102 -9.90 -2.69 -21.17
CA PRO A 102 -9.94 -1.25 -21.43
C PRO A 102 -9.72 -0.41 -20.17
N ASP A 103 -10.08 -0.92 -19.02
CA ASP A 103 -10.06 -0.27 -17.71
C ASP A 103 -9.42 -1.12 -16.62
N PHE A 104 -9.13 -0.48 -15.49
CA PHE A 104 -8.60 -1.12 -14.31
C PHE A 104 -9.72 -1.48 -13.32
N LYS A 105 -9.56 -2.63 -12.69
CA LYS A 105 -10.38 -3.07 -11.56
C LYS A 105 -9.48 -3.42 -10.38
N THR A 106 -10.02 -3.41 -9.15
CA THR A 106 -9.28 -3.96 -8.02
C THR A 106 -8.90 -5.42 -8.29
N SER A 107 -7.66 -5.79 -8.00
CA SER A 107 -7.22 -7.20 -8.12
C SER A 107 -7.74 -8.07 -6.97
N GLY A 108 -8.25 -7.44 -5.92
CA GLY A 108 -8.56 -8.10 -4.65
C GLY A 108 -7.36 -8.19 -3.69
N SER A 109 -6.16 -7.79 -4.12
CA SER A 109 -4.95 -7.80 -3.31
C SER A 109 -4.49 -6.39 -2.95
N PHE A 110 -3.70 -6.29 -1.87
CA PHE A 110 -2.93 -5.11 -1.51
C PHE A 110 -1.44 -5.35 -1.72
N ALA A 111 -0.70 -4.29 -1.90
CA ALA A 111 0.73 -4.33 -1.69
C ALA A 111 1.03 -4.88 -0.29
N TYR A 112 1.91 -5.87 -0.18
CA TYR A 112 2.29 -6.39 1.13
C TYR A 112 3.02 -5.33 1.96
N ALA A 113 3.06 -5.51 3.28
CA ALA A 113 3.42 -4.46 4.21
C ALA A 113 4.81 -3.86 3.92
N GLU A 114 5.82 -4.66 3.54
CA GLU A 114 7.15 -4.14 3.22
C GLU A 114 7.16 -3.29 1.94
N LEU A 115 6.43 -3.72 0.90
CA LEU A 115 6.29 -2.93 -0.32
C LEU A 115 5.59 -1.58 -0.05
N ARG A 116 4.56 -1.57 0.82
CA ARG A 116 3.91 -0.32 1.26
C ARG A 116 4.88 0.59 1.98
N LYS A 117 5.76 0.05 2.84
CA LYS A 117 6.81 0.80 3.53
C LYS A 117 7.80 1.44 2.55
N VAL A 118 8.35 0.65 1.63
CA VAL A 118 9.29 1.12 0.60
C VAL A 118 8.66 2.25 -0.20
N LYS A 119 7.45 2.03 -0.70
CA LYS A 119 6.69 3.01 -1.48
C LYS A 119 6.39 4.29 -0.69
N ALA A 120 5.91 4.19 0.55
CA ALA A 120 5.57 5.35 1.37
C ALA A 120 6.79 6.24 1.64
N ARG A 121 7.98 5.64 1.84
CA ARG A 121 9.24 6.35 2.00
C ARG A 121 9.64 7.09 0.73
N ALA A 122 9.56 6.43 -0.44
CA ALA A 122 9.87 7.03 -1.73
C ALA A 122 8.94 8.21 -2.05
N VAL A 123 7.63 8.04 -1.82
CA VAL A 123 6.65 9.14 -1.98
C VAL A 123 6.97 10.32 -1.07
N GLN A 124 7.36 10.08 0.18
CA GLN A 124 7.74 11.15 1.10
C GLN A 124 8.98 11.94 0.62
N SER A 125 9.96 11.25 0.03
CA SER A 125 11.12 11.92 -0.59
C SER A 125 10.72 12.73 -1.82
N SER A 126 9.92 12.16 -2.73
CA SER A 126 9.44 12.84 -3.94
C SER A 126 8.61 14.08 -3.63
N LEU A 127 7.79 14.04 -2.59
CA LEU A 127 7.00 15.21 -2.15
C LEU A 127 7.88 16.36 -1.68
N ARG A 128 9.01 16.07 -1.02
CA ARG A 128 9.98 17.09 -0.58
C ARG A 128 10.77 17.68 -1.73
N GLU A 129 11.22 16.83 -2.65
CA GLU A 129 12.14 17.22 -3.73
C GLU A 129 11.40 17.76 -4.94
N GLU A 130 10.29 17.11 -5.33
CA GLU A 130 9.58 17.36 -6.59
C GLU A 130 8.12 17.80 -6.40
N ARG A 131 7.60 17.76 -5.17
CA ARG A 131 6.18 18.00 -4.85
C ARG A 131 5.24 17.06 -5.59
N THR A 132 5.66 15.82 -5.80
CA THR A 132 4.89 14.78 -6.50
C THR A 132 4.67 13.57 -5.60
N HIS A 133 3.53 12.86 -5.78
CA HIS A 133 3.24 11.60 -5.09
C HIS A 133 3.81 10.38 -5.84
N ARG A 134 4.94 10.55 -6.54
CA ARG A 134 5.61 9.46 -7.24
C ARG A 134 6.37 8.60 -6.24
N SER A 135 6.33 7.29 -6.46
CA SER A 135 7.24 6.34 -5.83
C SER A 135 8.46 6.11 -6.73
N ASP A 136 9.51 5.53 -6.19
CA ASP A 136 10.61 5.01 -6.99
C ASP A 136 10.22 3.66 -7.61
N GLN A 137 10.05 3.63 -8.93
CA GLN A 137 9.64 2.43 -9.64
C GLN A 137 10.71 1.32 -9.59
N GLY A 138 11.99 1.68 -9.52
CA GLY A 138 13.09 0.73 -9.37
C GLY A 138 13.01 0.03 -8.01
N GLU A 139 12.86 0.79 -6.92
CA GLU A 139 12.70 0.22 -5.57
C GLU A 139 11.45 -0.67 -5.46
N VAL A 140 10.36 -0.32 -6.14
CA VAL A 140 9.14 -1.15 -6.19
C VAL A 140 9.41 -2.49 -6.88
N TRP A 141 10.10 -2.50 -8.01
CA TRP A 141 10.44 -3.74 -8.72
C TRP A 141 11.45 -4.59 -7.96
N ASP A 142 12.49 -3.97 -7.38
CA ASP A 142 13.49 -4.68 -6.57
C ASP A 142 12.83 -5.38 -5.38
N GLU A 143 11.85 -4.71 -4.76
CA GLU A 143 11.12 -5.28 -3.64
C GLU A 143 10.18 -6.43 -4.06
N ILE A 144 9.50 -6.32 -5.21
CA ILE A 144 8.68 -7.42 -5.77
C ILE A 144 9.57 -8.61 -6.18
N GLU A 145 10.73 -8.36 -6.77
CA GLU A 145 11.69 -9.42 -7.08
C GLU A 145 12.17 -10.13 -5.82
N ARG A 146 12.46 -9.36 -4.74
CA ARG A 146 12.78 -9.91 -3.42
C ARG A 146 11.66 -10.80 -2.88
N LEU A 147 10.40 -10.38 -3.03
CA LEU A 147 9.24 -11.19 -2.64
C LEU A 147 9.24 -12.53 -3.38
N HIS A 148 9.38 -12.53 -4.71
CA HIS A 148 9.40 -13.75 -5.51
C HIS A 148 10.54 -14.69 -5.10
N CYS A 149 11.75 -14.18 -4.90
CA CYS A 149 12.88 -14.97 -4.43
C CYS A 149 12.61 -15.62 -3.05
N MET A 150 12.04 -14.86 -2.12
CA MET A 150 11.74 -15.36 -0.77
C MET A 150 10.53 -16.31 -0.74
N ALA A 151 9.58 -16.14 -1.65
CA ALA A 151 8.41 -17.00 -1.79
C ALA A 151 8.68 -18.29 -2.59
N ASP A 152 9.89 -18.42 -3.17
CA ASP A 152 10.28 -19.53 -4.07
C ASP A 152 9.37 -19.62 -5.33
N THR A 153 8.95 -18.45 -5.84
CA THR A 153 8.03 -18.34 -6.99
C THR A 153 8.72 -17.90 -8.28
N ASP A 154 10.04 -17.74 -8.27
CA ASP A 154 10.83 -17.24 -9.43
C ASP A 154 10.63 -18.05 -10.72
N GLY A 155 10.34 -19.34 -10.60
CA GLY A 155 10.13 -20.23 -11.75
C GLY A 155 8.71 -20.24 -12.32
N SER A 156 7.72 -19.77 -11.56
CA SER A 156 6.29 -19.88 -11.89
C SER A 156 5.70 -18.63 -12.54
N SER A 157 6.25 -17.45 -12.23
CA SER A 157 5.75 -16.17 -12.75
C SER A 157 6.46 -15.75 -14.04
N ARG A 158 5.71 -15.71 -15.15
CA ARG A 158 6.21 -15.20 -16.44
C ARG A 158 6.38 -13.68 -16.47
N THR A 159 5.55 -12.97 -15.71
CA THR A 159 5.45 -11.52 -15.76
C THR A 159 6.01 -10.86 -14.51
N ARG A 160 6.43 -11.67 -13.51
CA ARG A 160 6.86 -11.22 -12.17
C ARG A 160 5.85 -10.27 -11.53
N ALA A 161 4.57 -10.57 -11.72
CA ALA A 161 3.50 -9.80 -11.09
C ALA A 161 3.44 -10.09 -9.59
N MET A 162 3.28 -9.04 -8.79
CA MET A 162 3.10 -9.18 -7.34
C MET A 162 1.97 -10.17 -7.00
N ASN A 163 0.88 -10.11 -7.75
CA ASN A 163 -0.29 -10.98 -7.55
C ASN A 163 0.02 -12.48 -7.72
N ASP A 164 1.04 -12.85 -8.51
CA ASP A 164 1.41 -14.26 -8.70
C ASP A 164 1.93 -14.85 -7.39
N ALA A 165 2.71 -14.10 -6.60
CA ALA A 165 3.16 -14.55 -5.28
C ALA A 165 1.99 -14.74 -4.30
N TYR A 166 0.94 -13.91 -4.38
CA TYR A 166 -0.29 -14.08 -3.58
C TYR A 166 -1.04 -15.35 -3.96
N ARG A 167 -1.15 -15.64 -5.25
CA ARG A 167 -1.85 -16.85 -5.76
C ARG A 167 -1.14 -18.13 -5.36
N GLU A 168 0.19 -18.15 -5.40
CA GLU A 168 0.99 -19.30 -4.97
C GLU A 168 0.80 -19.60 -3.47
N ARG A 169 0.55 -18.56 -2.65
CA ARG A 169 0.36 -18.70 -1.21
C ARG A 169 -1.08 -18.53 -0.74
N GLU A 170 -2.03 -18.61 -1.64
CA GLU A 170 -3.45 -18.36 -1.37
C GLU A 170 -3.95 -19.19 -0.18
N ARG A 171 -3.65 -20.49 -0.16
CA ARG A 171 -4.06 -21.39 0.94
C ARG A 171 -3.45 -20.99 2.28
N GLU A 172 -2.16 -20.64 2.31
CA GLU A 172 -1.49 -20.21 3.54
C GLU A 172 -2.07 -18.91 4.08
N LEU A 173 -2.41 -17.98 3.18
CA LEU A 173 -3.04 -16.71 3.51
C LEU A 173 -4.47 -16.89 4.01
N GLU A 174 -5.24 -17.78 3.39
CA GLU A 174 -6.57 -18.17 3.84
C GLU A 174 -6.54 -18.83 5.22
N ASP A 175 -5.62 -19.77 5.44
CA ASP A 175 -5.44 -20.43 6.73
C ASP A 175 -4.99 -19.43 7.81
N PHE A 176 -4.15 -18.45 7.44
CA PHE A 176 -3.73 -17.39 8.34
C PHE A 176 -4.88 -16.46 8.72
N SER A 177 -5.70 -16.05 7.77
CA SER A 177 -6.83 -15.12 7.99
C SER A 177 -8.06 -15.79 8.61
N ARG A 178 -8.11 -17.13 8.63
CA ARG A 178 -9.23 -17.87 9.21
C ARG A 178 -9.40 -17.56 10.71
N GLY A 179 -10.59 -17.12 11.09
CA GLY A 179 -10.90 -16.71 12.46
C GLY A 179 -10.38 -15.30 12.83
N MET A 180 -9.88 -14.54 11.85
CA MET A 180 -9.50 -13.14 12.02
C MET A 180 -10.53 -12.24 11.32
N GLU A 181 -11.78 -12.35 11.72
CA GLU A 181 -12.86 -11.57 11.15
C GLU A 181 -12.84 -10.13 11.67
N CYS A 182 -13.36 -9.21 10.87
CA CYS A 182 -13.52 -7.82 11.29
C CYS A 182 -14.54 -7.73 12.43
N GLY A 183 -14.13 -7.20 13.57
CA GLY A 183 -15.02 -6.99 14.73
C GLY A 183 -15.98 -5.83 14.53
N GLU A 184 -17.11 -5.85 15.22
CA GLU A 184 -18.08 -4.75 15.22
C GLU A 184 -17.42 -3.42 15.65
N GLY A 185 -17.66 -2.35 14.87
CA GLY A 185 -17.10 -1.02 15.12
C GLY A 185 -15.58 -0.93 14.94
N GLN A 186 -14.93 -1.97 14.42
CA GLN A 186 -13.52 -1.94 14.12
C GLN A 186 -13.26 -1.03 12.91
N CYS A 187 -12.39 -0.04 13.09
CA CYS A 187 -12.03 0.93 12.06
C CYS A 187 -10.55 0.85 11.67
N GLY A 188 -9.79 -0.09 12.23
CA GLY A 188 -8.38 -0.22 11.92
C GLY A 188 -7.75 -1.52 12.45
N LEU A 189 -6.49 -1.67 12.09
CA LEU A 189 -5.63 -2.80 12.46
C LEU A 189 -4.24 -2.28 12.81
N LEU A 190 -3.68 -2.78 13.92
CA LEU A 190 -2.28 -2.62 14.27
C LEU A 190 -1.65 -4.01 14.32
N VAL A 191 -0.51 -4.17 13.65
CA VAL A 191 0.20 -5.45 13.54
C VAL A 191 1.57 -5.38 14.20
N VAL A 192 1.87 -6.38 15.03
CA VAL A 192 3.17 -6.52 15.71
C VAL A 192 3.81 -7.84 15.32
N VAL A 193 5.08 -7.80 14.98
CA VAL A 193 5.91 -8.99 14.74
C VAL A 193 7.07 -8.99 15.73
N GLY A 194 7.09 -9.99 16.61
CA GLY A 194 8.03 -10.02 17.73
C GLY A 194 7.82 -8.84 18.68
N ASP A 195 8.80 -7.95 18.78
CA ASP A 195 8.80 -6.76 19.64
C ASP A 195 8.50 -5.45 18.90
N ARG A 196 8.16 -5.51 17.60
CA ARG A 196 8.03 -4.34 16.73
C ARG A 196 6.65 -4.24 16.08
N VAL A 197 6.14 -3.02 16.06
CA VAL A 197 4.98 -2.70 15.21
C VAL A 197 5.42 -2.68 13.75
N GLU A 198 4.75 -3.46 12.91
CA GLU A 198 4.98 -3.50 11.47
C GLU A 198 4.17 -2.44 10.74
N GLY A 199 2.92 -2.25 11.14
CA GLY A 199 2.05 -1.26 10.54
C GLY A 199 0.77 -1.01 11.34
N VAL A 200 0.15 0.12 11.03
CA VAL A 200 -1.16 0.53 11.53
C VAL A 200 -1.92 1.12 10.36
N ASP A 201 -3.15 0.69 10.18
CA ASP A 201 -4.10 1.33 9.26
C ASP A 201 -5.38 1.65 10.02
N ILE A 202 -5.86 2.90 9.91
CA ILE A 202 -7.10 3.37 10.53
C ILE A 202 -7.89 4.16 9.50
N LEU A 203 -9.17 3.85 9.35
CA LEU A 203 -10.12 4.58 8.51
C LEU A 203 -11.14 5.33 9.37
N SER A 204 -11.65 6.44 8.85
CA SER A 204 -12.71 7.23 9.50
C SER A 204 -14.05 6.49 9.59
N ARG A 205 -14.23 5.44 8.77
CA ARG A 205 -15.51 4.70 8.67
C ARG A 205 -15.28 3.20 8.88
N PRO A 206 -15.86 2.63 9.95
CA PRO A 206 -15.77 1.18 10.20
C PRO A 206 -16.30 0.33 9.04
N GLU A 207 -17.36 0.77 8.36
CA GLU A 207 -17.99 0.07 7.25
C GLU A 207 -17.03 -0.01 6.04
N ALA A 208 -16.30 1.07 5.77
CA ALA A 208 -15.26 1.09 4.74
C ALA A 208 -14.08 0.21 5.15
N TYR A 209 -13.64 0.28 6.42
CA TYR A 209 -12.57 -0.56 6.93
C TYR A 209 -12.91 -2.06 6.79
N ALA A 210 -14.14 -2.46 7.09
CA ALA A 210 -14.57 -3.86 6.98
C ALA A 210 -14.37 -4.43 5.56
N LYS A 211 -14.50 -3.60 4.49
CA LYS A 211 -14.23 -4.01 3.10
C LYS A 211 -12.75 -4.27 2.82
N PHE A 212 -11.86 -3.65 3.60
CA PHE A 212 -10.41 -3.78 3.45
C PHE A 212 -9.78 -4.78 4.42
N HIS A 213 -10.46 -5.11 5.52
CA HIS A 213 -9.89 -5.86 6.65
C HIS A 213 -9.13 -7.12 6.24
N ARG A 214 -9.80 -8.04 5.52
CA ARG A 214 -9.18 -9.31 5.09
C ARG A 214 -7.91 -9.08 4.28
N ARG A 215 -7.98 -8.18 3.30
CA ARG A 215 -6.85 -7.86 2.42
C ARG A 215 -5.68 -7.21 3.16
N LEU A 216 -5.95 -6.38 4.17
CA LEU A 216 -4.91 -5.82 5.06
C LEU A 216 -4.27 -6.90 5.93
N VAL A 217 -5.06 -7.83 6.48
CA VAL A 217 -4.53 -8.99 7.21
C VAL A 217 -3.63 -9.82 6.30
N GLU A 218 -4.07 -10.15 5.09
CA GLU A 218 -3.30 -10.92 4.11
C GLU A 218 -2.01 -10.19 3.67
N SER A 219 -2.04 -8.86 3.55
CA SER A 219 -0.86 -8.03 3.25
C SER A 219 0.25 -8.19 4.30
N HIS A 220 -0.11 -8.17 5.58
CA HIS A 220 0.84 -8.41 6.68
C HIS A 220 1.21 -9.89 6.82
N ALA A 221 0.27 -10.80 6.56
CA ALA A 221 0.51 -12.23 6.57
C ALA A 221 1.53 -12.64 5.51
N MET A 222 1.47 -12.06 4.30
CA MET A 222 2.42 -12.33 3.23
C MET A 222 3.86 -12.07 3.68
N ASP A 223 4.14 -10.89 4.24
CA ASP A 223 5.47 -10.58 4.78
C ASP A 223 5.92 -11.54 5.88
N PHE A 224 5.01 -11.87 6.79
CA PHE A 224 5.31 -12.76 7.91
C PHE A 224 5.62 -14.18 7.42
N LEU A 225 4.81 -14.73 6.51
CA LEU A 225 4.96 -16.08 5.97
C LEU A 225 6.27 -16.23 5.17
N VAL A 226 6.57 -15.23 4.34
CA VAL A 226 7.79 -15.21 3.53
C VAL A 226 9.04 -15.12 4.41
N ARG A 227 9.04 -14.26 5.44
CA ARG A 227 10.14 -14.14 6.41
C ARG A 227 10.31 -15.43 7.26
N LYS A 228 9.21 -16.12 7.60
CA LYS A 228 9.22 -17.37 8.37
C LYS A 228 9.84 -18.52 7.59
N GLY A 229 9.64 -18.58 6.26
CA GLY A 229 10.34 -19.52 5.36
C GLY A 229 11.86 -19.31 5.33
N GLY A 230 12.34 -18.09 5.55
CA GLY A 230 13.75 -17.75 5.73
C GLY A 230 14.17 -17.80 7.19
N LYS A 231 14.72 -18.89 7.67
CA LYS A 231 15.42 -19.26 8.93
C LYS A 231 15.57 -18.27 10.13
N LYS A 232 14.98 -17.08 10.10
CA LYS A 232 14.97 -16.13 11.24
C LYS A 232 13.79 -16.49 12.15
N LYS A 233 14.10 -17.02 13.35
CA LYS A 233 13.09 -17.20 14.40
C LYS A 233 12.53 -15.83 14.80
N VAL A 234 11.24 -15.63 14.59
CA VAL A 234 10.52 -14.47 15.12
C VAL A 234 10.32 -14.71 16.62
N GLY A 235 10.68 -13.71 17.43
CA GLY A 235 10.51 -13.77 18.89
C GLY A 235 9.02 -13.75 19.29
N LYS A 236 8.76 -13.94 20.59
CA LYS A 236 7.39 -13.78 21.12
C LYS A 236 6.91 -12.37 20.92
N VAL A 237 5.62 -12.23 20.67
CA VAL A 237 4.97 -10.93 20.53
C VAL A 237 5.00 -10.17 21.85
N ASP A 238 5.50 -8.92 21.80
CA ASP A 238 5.49 -8.01 22.95
C ASP A 238 4.15 -7.26 23.02
N PRO A 239 3.29 -7.52 24.02
CA PRO A 239 1.98 -6.88 24.10
C PRO A 239 2.06 -5.38 24.43
N SER A 240 3.22 -4.87 24.86
CA SER A 240 3.41 -3.44 25.16
C SER A 240 3.90 -2.63 23.95
N ALA A 241 4.30 -3.30 22.85
CA ALA A 241 4.81 -2.64 21.66
C ALA A 241 3.78 -1.66 21.01
N PRO A 242 2.48 -1.97 20.93
CA PRO A 242 1.49 -1.03 20.42
C PRO A 242 1.45 0.30 21.15
N ALA A 243 1.35 0.26 22.49
CA ALA A 243 1.27 1.47 23.29
C ALA A 243 2.52 2.35 23.17
N ARG A 244 3.71 1.73 23.20
CA ARG A 244 4.96 2.46 23.04
C ARG A 244 5.09 3.10 21.66
N PHE A 245 4.69 2.37 20.61
CA PHE A 245 4.73 2.86 19.22
C PHE A 245 3.79 4.05 19.01
N LEU A 246 2.55 3.94 19.47
CA LEU A 246 1.56 5.02 19.35
C LEU A 246 1.94 6.26 20.16
N ALA A 247 2.54 6.08 21.36
CA ALA A 247 3.07 7.19 22.15
C ALA A 247 4.21 7.95 21.46
N GLU A 248 5.04 7.26 20.66
CA GLU A 248 6.05 7.92 19.84
C GLU A 248 5.46 8.52 18.56
N ALA A 249 4.50 7.85 17.93
CA ALA A 249 3.81 8.38 16.76
C ALA A 249 3.05 9.69 17.08
N ALA A 250 2.53 9.84 18.28
CA ALA A 250 1.88 11.08 18.75
C ALA A 250 2.85 12.28 18.83
N LYS A 251 4.18 12.05 18.77
CA LYS A 251 5.22 13.09 18.74
C LYS A 251 5.76 13.31 17.33
N ALA A 252 5.11 12.78 16.31
CA ALA A 252 5.60 12.87 14.94
C ALA A 252 5.79 14.31 14.49
N THR A 253 6.84 14.56 13.74
CA THR A 253 6.93 15.74 12.89
C THR A 253 6.05 15.54 11.66
N GLU A 254 5.36 16.58 11.25
CA GLU A 254 4.38 16.54 10.19
C GLU A 254 4.78 17.49 9.05
N GLU A 255 4.65 17.02 7.82
CA GLU A 255 4.74 17.81 6.60
C GLU A 255 3.41 17.70 5.86
N VAL A 256 2.85 18.84 5.47
CA VAL A 256 1.52 18.89 4.84
C VAL A 256 1.68 19.23 3.36
N HIS A 257 1.02 18.46 2.52
CA HIS A 257 0.98 18.61 1.07
C HIS A 257 -0.47 18.62 0.57
N GLU A 258 -0.70 19.12 -0.62
CA GLU A 258 -1.99 18.95 -1.29
C GLU A 258 -2.19 17.46 -1.64
N ALA A 259 -3.37 16.92 -1.36
CA ALA A 259 -3.71 15.57 -1.81
C ALA A 259 -4.03 15.57 -3.32
N PRO A 260 -3.82 14.46 -4.05
CA PRO A 260 -4.23 14.38 -5.46
C PRO A 260 -5.74 14.55 -5.68
N GLY A 261 -6.55 14.25 -4.65
CA GLY A 261 -8.00 14.43 -4.62
C GLY A 261 -8.42 15.42 -3.54
N MET A 262 -9.49 15.11 -2.82
CA MET A 262 -9.98 15.96 -1.72
C MET A 262 -9.02 15.96 -0.53
N GLY A 263 -8.83 17.14 0.08
CA GLY A 263 -8.13 17.30 1.36
C GLY A 263 -6.64 17.51 1.25
N THR A 264 -5.92 17.11 2.30
CA THR A 264 -4.47 17.27 2.44
C THR A 264 -3.82 15.94 2.79
N ASP A 265 -2.61 15.74 2.26
CA ASP A 265 -1.75 14.59 2.51
C ASP A 265 -0.70 14.98 3.57
N HIS A 266 -0.78 14.38 4.72
CA HIS A 266 0.10 14.61 5.85
C HIS A 266 1.16 13.52 5.91
N ARG A 267 2.44 13.90 5.89
CA ARG A 267 3.57 12.97 6.00
C ARG A 267 4.16 13.06 7.39
N LEU A 268 4.16 11.93 8.08
CA LEU A 268 4.51 11.82 9.49
C LEU A 268 5.88 11.17 9.64
N ARG A 269 6.71 11.68 10.57
CA ARG A 269 7.99 11.06 10.97
C ARG A 269 8.17 11.11 12.47
N PHE A 270 8.56 9.99 13.02
CA PHE A 270 8.84 9.85 14.44
C PHE A 270 9.99 8.85 14.66
N ARG A 271 10.49 8.76 15.89
CA ARG A 271 11.69 7.99 16.23
C ARG A 271 11.67 6.54 15.72
N TRP A 272 10.51 5.89 15.76
CA TRP A 272 10.38 4.46 15.45
C TRP A 272 9.61 4.16 14.16
N GLY A 273 9.30 5.16 13.40
CA GLY A 273 8.54 4.97 12.17
C GLY A 273 8.22 6.24 11.41
N TYR A 274 7.40 6.06 10.43
CA TYR A 274 6.87 7.11 9.56
C TYR A 274 5.48 6.69 9.06
N GLY A 275 4.81 7.58 8.39
CA GLY A 275 3.50 7.29 7.85
C GLY A 275 2.90 8.44 7.07
N SER A 276 1.63 8.27 6.75
CA SER A 276 0.82 9.28 6.07
C SER A 276 -0.60 9.32 6.61
N ALA A 277 -1.24 10.49 6.51
CA ALA A 277 -2.66 10.63 6.77
C ALA A 277 -3.31 11.45 5.66
N LEU A 278 -4.42 10.97 5.12
CA LEU A 278 -5.32 11.75 4.29
C LEU A 278 -6.33 12.45 5.21
N ARG A 279 -6.32 13.79 5.21
CA ARG A 279 -7.22 14.60 6.02
C ARG A 279 -8.15 15.45 5.14
N VAL A 280 -9.42 15.44 5.47
CA VAL A 280 -10.45 16.27 4.82
C VAL A 280 -11.19 17.06 5.90
N GLY A 281 -11.02 18.36 5.91
CA GLY A 281 -11.48 19.21 7.02
C GLY A 281 -10.85 18.78 8.34
N GLU A 282 -11.69 18.45 9.33
CA GLU A 282 -11.26 17.98 10.65
C GLU A 282 -11.11 16.44 10.75
N THR A 283 -11.40 15.71 9.66
CA THR A 283 -11.42 14.25 9.69
C THR A 283 -10.20 13.65 9.04
N ILE A 284 -9.51 12.75 9.75
CA ILE A 284 -8.53 11.85 9.16
C ILE A 284 -9.29 10.71 8.49
N VAL A 285 -9.37 10.75 7.17
CA VAL A 285 -10.05 9.74 6.36
C VAL A 285 -9.30 8.41 6.40
N HIS A 286 -7.97 8.47 6.29
CA HIS A 286 -7.09 7.32 6.41
C HIS A 286 -5.78 7.71 7.10
N LEU A 287 -5.34 6.92 8.07
CA LEU A 287 -4.02 6.99 8.69
C LEU A 287 -3.30 5.67 8.46
N ALA A 288 -2.10 5.74 7.87
CA ALA A 288 -1.17 4.62 7.75
C ALA A 288 0.13 4.95 8.47
N LEU A 289 0.56 4.07 9.40
CA LEU A 289 1.84 4.20 10.09
C LEU A 289 2.64 2.92 9.87
N PHE A 290 3.95 3.07 9.67
CA PHE A 290 4.87 1.96 9.44
C PHE A 290 6.00 2.00 10.45
N GLY A 291 6.27 0.85 11.09
CA GLY A 291 7.44 0.68 11.94
C GLY A 291 8.72 0.54 11.11
N GLY A 292 9.78 1.19 11.55
CA GLY A 292 11.08 1.17 10.88
C GLY A 292 11.83 2.49 11.05
N LYS A 293 13.11 2.51 10.70
CA LYS A 293 13.86 3.77 10.64
C LYS A 293 13.60 4.44 9.29
N PHE A 294 13.26 5.72 9.31
CA PHE A 294 13.28 6.53 8.10
C PHE A 294 14.76 6.79 7.75
N ILE A 295 15.26 6.11 6.72
CA ILE A 295 16.63 6.28 6.21
C ILE A 295 16.59 7.35 5.11
N GLY A 296 16.20 8.57 5.45
CA GLY A 296 16.13 9.71 4.52
C GLY A 296 17.26 10.75 4.71
N GLU A 297 18.19 10.48 5.62
CA GLU A 297 19.38 11.31 5.88
C GLU A 297 20.66 10.46 5.90
N CYS A 298 20.81 9.51 5.01
CA CYS A 298 22.10 8.93 4.77
C CYS A 298 22.85 9.82 3.77
N ASN A 299 23.80 10.60 4.27
CA ASN A 299 25.00 10.94 3.52
C ASN A 299 25.67 9.62 3.10
N HIS A 300 25.18 9.00 2.04
CA HIS A 300 25.97 8.02 1.33
C HIS A 300 26.96 8.79 0.47
N PRO A 301 28.27 8.64 0.71
CA PRO A 301 29.21 8.93 -0.32
C PRO A 301 28.79 8.02 -1.50
N SER A 302 28.54 8.65 -2.64
CA SER A 302 28.14 8.00 -3.87
C SER A 302 29.14 6.90 -4.23
N GLU A 303 28.83 5.65 -3.90
CA GLU A 303 29.50 4.54 -4.55
C GLU A 303 29.09 4.58 -6.02
N PRO A 304 30.06 4.58 -6.96
CA PRO A 304 29.73 4.64 -8.37
C PRO A 304 28.95 3.37 -8.76
N ARG A 305 27.69 3.56 -9.19
CA ARG A 305 26.89 2.50 -9.79
C ARG A 305 27.68 1.90 -10.95
N ILE A 306 28.18 0.69 -10.77
CA ILE A 306 28.79 -0.08 -11.86
C ILE A 306 27.70 -0.35 -12.89
N ARG A 307 27.68 0.46 -13.96
CA ARG A 307 26.86 0.21 -15.14
C ARG A 307 27.28 -1.14 -15.73
N ARG A 308 26.48 -2.19 -15.52
CA ARG A 308 26.60 -3.44 -16.26
C ARG A 308 26.40 -3.11 -17.75
N ARG A 309 27.48 -3.07 -18.51
CA ARG A 309 27.49 -3.00 -19.97
C ARG A 309 26.84 -4.29 -20.49
N HIS A 310 25.64 -4.17 -21.08
CA HIS A 310 25.12 -5.22 -21.93
C HIS A 310 26.08 -5.38 -23.12
N HIS A 311 26.81 -6.46 -23.14
CA HIS A 311 27.52 -6.91 -24.34
C HIS A 311 26.48 -7.31 -25.40
N ARG A 312 26.25 -6.41 -26.37
CA ARG A 312 25.73 -6.83 -27.67
C ARG A 312 26.75 -7.77 -28.30
N ARG A 313 26.46 -9.05 -28.38
CA ARG A 313 27.08 -9.95 -29.34
C ARG A 313 26.27 -9.84 -30.63
N GLY A 314 26.87 -9.24 -31.63
CA GLY A 314 26.41 -9.37 -33.02
C GLY A 314 26.80 -10.75 -33.56
N HIS A 315 25.83 -11.38 -34.19
CA HIS A 315 26.01 -12.11 -35.48
C HIS A 315 24.60 -12.36 -35.99
#